data_47dd4df3b3fc23c0a49443282be2ff07
#
_entry.id   47dd4df3b3fc23c0a49443282be2ff07
#
_cell.length_a   1.000
_cell.length_b   1.000
_cell.length_c   1.000
_cell.angle_alpha   90.00
_cell.angle_beta   90.00
_cell.angle_gamma   90.00
#
_symmetry.space_group_name_H-M   'P 1'
#
loop_
_entity.id
_entity.type
_entity.pdbx_description
1 polymer ?
#
loop_
_entity_poly.entity_id
_entity_poly.type
_entity_poly.pdbx_seq_one_letter_code
_entity_poly.pdbx_strand_id
1 'polypeptide(L)'
;MVMGVGAFAHAVQSILQEDGAETACYLTRPYGHYGPSALGQTWSAEDHPSPLPLFEKFKPDLIIPQAVAWAEQPWAADLVQQGWPIFCPVNDAMRIEISRQESSELCRQYGIPVPTFHHVQNRLEARKIMQDDPRPYVLKNPICSPFSPIHAIICESVADTLGWIERVDYAEGLFLQEYLGKEEAGHFVFISGGEISSLVTNQEFKRAFTGDMGPLAGAPLAGLVEQDPDDKYGLARELIHPLKPWFEKTGYTGPLQVTAIRKNGVWHAIEYNIRLGVTTTALLLRMLKNPLQTLLNVVRNQTTALEWRPQKYFGCSLTLAGYGYPYVVPSVPKL
;
A
#
# COMPACT_ATOMS: atom_id res chain seq x y z
N MET A 1 13.06 -3.96 -12.95
CA MET A 1 13.31 -4.93 -11.84
C MET A 1 12.19 -4.84 -10.81
N VAL A 2 11.69 -5.96 -10.29
CA VAL A 2 10.71 -5.96 -9.20
C VAL A 2 11.45 -6.25 -7.88
N MET A 3 11.21 -5.45 -6.84
CA MET A 3 11.70 -5.68 -5.48
C MET A 3 10.55 -6.20 -4.62
N GLY A 4 10.45 -7.51 -4.47
CA GLY A 4 9.30 -8.12 -3.80
C GLY A 4 9.37 -9.64 -3.78
N VAL A 5 8.26 -10.30 -3.47
CA VAL A 5 8.18 -11.75 -3.34
C VAL A 5 6.85 -12.32 -3.88
N GLY A 6 6.83 -13.61 -4.13
CA GLY A 6 5.62 -14.42 -4.35
C GLY A 6 4.74 -13.94 -5.49
N ALA A 7 3.42 -14.03 -5.27
CA ALA A 7 2.40 -13.76 -6.29
C ALA A 7 2.43 -12.33 -6.83
N PHE A 8 2.76 -11.33 -5.99
CA PHE A 8 2.90 -9.94 -6.43
C PHE A 8 4.02 -9.80 -7.46
N ALA A 9 5.25 -10.24 -7.10
CA ALA A 9 6.40 -10.10 -7.98
C ALA A 9 6.19 -10.87 -9.28
N HIS A 10 5.67 -12.10 -9.19
CA HIS A 10 5.32 -12.92 -10.36
C HIS A 10 4.31 -12.20 -11.29
N ALA A 11 3.20 -11.69 -10.73
CA ALA A 11 2.17 -11.04 -11.54
C ALA A 11 2.70 -9.80 -12.26
N VAL A 12 3.47 -8.94 -11.56
CA VAL A 12 4.05 -7.74 -12.16
C VAL A 12 5.05 -8.12 -13.27
N GLN A 13 5.96 -9.08 -13.01
CA GLN A 13 6.91 -9.55 -14.02
C GLN A 13 6.18 -10.11 -15.25
N SER A 14 5.21 -11.02 -15.06
CA SER A 14 4.46 -11.63 -16.15
C SER A 14 3.78 -10.59 -17.04
N ILE A 15 3.09 -9.62 -16.44
CA ILE A 15 2.36 -8.59 -17.19
C ILE A 15 3.33 -7.69 -17.97
N LEU A 16 4.45 -7.31 -17.36
CA LEU A 16 5.43 -6.45 -18.04
C LEU A 16 6.20 -7.20 -19.14
N GLN A 17 6.44 -8.51 -18.97
CA GLN A 17 7.00 -9.35 -20.05
C GLN A 17 6.04 -9.50 -21.22
N GLU A 18 4.75 -9.69 -20.97
CA GLU A 18 3.71 -9.67 -22.00
C GLU A 18 3.70 -8.34 -22.79
N ASP A 19 4.15 -7.24 -22.17
CA ASP A 19 4.28 -5.91 -22.78
C ASP A 19 5.71 -5.62 -23.29
N GLY A 20 6.58 -6.62 -23.37
CA GLY A 20 7.89 -6.58 -24.01
C GLY A 20 9.07 -6.23 -23.10
N ALA A 21 8.90 -6.20 -21.76
CA ALA A 21 10.00 -5.95 -20.85
C ALA A 21 10.89 -7.17 -20.63
N GLU A 22 12.20 -6.97 -20.51
CA GLU A 22 13.07 -7.90 -19.80
C GLU A 22 12.92 -7.67 -18.29
N THR A 23 12.64 -8.73 -17.52
CA THR A 23 12.37 -8.60 -16.10
C THR A 23 13.32 -9.39 -15.23
N ALA A 24 13.56 -8.87 -14.03
CA ALA A 24 14.31 -9.53 -12.97
C ALA A 24 13.66 -9.23 -11.61
N CYS A 25 13.94 -10.07 -10.61
CA CYS A 25 13.42 -9.91 -9.27
C CYS A 25 14.51 -9.88 -8.21
N TYR A 26 14.42 -8.91 -7.31
CA TYR A 26 15.15 -8.90 -6.05
C TYR A 26 14.20 -9.29 -4.92
N LEU A 27 14.42 -10.49 -4.37
CA LEU A 27 13.60 -11.05 -3.30
C LEU A 27 13.94 -10.39 -1.98
N THR A 28 13.01 -9.63 -1.43
CA THR A 28 13.17 -8.90 -0.17
C THR A 28 13.01 -9.78 1.07
N ARG A 29 12.69 -11.07 0.89
CA ARG A 29 12.50 -12.07 1.96
C ARG A 29 13.01 -13.43 1.48
N PRO A 30 13.40 -14.36 2.40
CA PRO A 30 14.00 -15.65 2.04
C PRO A 30 13.03 -16.66 1.40
N TYR A 31 11.77 -16.31 1.25
CA TYR A 31 10.73 -17.17 0.67
C TYR A 31 10.01 -16.45 -0.49
N GLY A 32 9.19 -17.19 -1.22
CA GLY A 32 8.40 -16.63 -2.30
C GLY A 32 9.13 -16.52 -3.63
N HIS A 33 10.19 -17.29 -3.83
CA HIS A 33 11.02 -17.29 -5.05
C HIS A 33 10.39 -18.07 -6.23
N TYR A 34 9.52 -19.03 -5.97
CA TYR A 34 9.03 -19.97 -7.00
C TYR A 34 8.38 -19.29 -8.21
N GLY A 35 7.52 -18.30 -7.98
CA GLY A 35 6.89 -17.54 -9.05
C GLY A 35 7.87 -16.66 -9.83
N PRO A 36 8.58 -15.72 -9.16
CA PRO A 36 9.55 -14.86 -9.80
C PRO A 36 10.65 -15.58 -10.57
N SER A 37 11.20 -16.67 -10.02
CA SER A 37 12.30 -17.42 -10.65
C SER A 37 11.89 -18.17 -11.93
N ALA A 38 10.60 -18.40 -12.11
CA ALA A 38 10.07 -18.98 -13.36
C ALA A 38 10.05 -17.97 -14.52
N LEU A 39 10.14 -16.66 -14.22
CA LEU A 39 9.99 -15.60 -15.21
C LEU A 39 11.30 -14.88 -15.54
N GLY A 40 12.39 -15.08 -14.79
CA GLY A 40 13.64 -14.40 -15.06
C GLY A 40 14.66 -14.52 -13.96
N GLN A 41 15.72 -13.70 -14.07
CA GLN A 41 16.78 -13.69 -13.08
C GLN A 41 16.22 -13.25 -11.72
N THR A 42 16.67 -13.95 -10.68
CA THR A 42 16.20 -13.72 -9.31
C THR A 42 17.39 -13.72 -8.37
N TRP A 43 17.46 -12.72 -7.49
CA TRP A 43 18.45 -12.59 -6.44
C TRP A 43 17.77 -12.44 -5.09
N SER A 44 18.36 -13.01 -4.04
CA SER A 44 17.82 -12.89 -2.69
C SER A 44 18.57 -11.84 -1.88
N ALA A 45 17.87 -11.17 -0.97
CA ALA A 45 18.49 -10.25 -0.01
C ALA A 45 19.45 -10.97 0.98
N GLU A 46 19.32 -12.29 1.13
CA GLU A 46 20.25 -13.09 1.95
C GLU A 46 21.62 -13.20 1.30
N ASP A 47 21.65 -13.42 -0.03
CA ASP A 47 22.92 -13.54 -0.77
C ASP A 47 23.46 -12.17 -1.19
N HIS A 48 22.56 -11.21 -1.36
CA HIS A 48 22.85 -9.84 -1.80
C HIS A 48 22.21 -8.84 -0.84
N PRO A 49 22.83 -8.50 0.31
CA PRO A 49 22.26 -7.58 1.30
C PRO A 49 21.92 -6.19 0.76
N SER A 50 22.56 -5.78 -0.35
CA SER A 50 22.23 -4.57 -1.09
C SER A 50 21.93 -4.89 -2.56
N PRO A 51 20.85 -4.35 -3.14
CA PRO A 51 20.56 -4.51 -4.57
C PRO A 51 21.41 -3.61 -5.48
N LEU A 52 22.10 -2.61 -4.96
CA LEU A 52 22.83 -1.61 -5.75
C LEU A 52 23.86 -2.22 -6.72
N PRO A 53 24.71 -3.19 -6.33
CA PRO A 53 25.61 -3.86 -7.27
C PRO A 53 24.88 -4.60 -8.40
N LEU A 54 23.66 -5.08 -8.13
CA LEU A 54 22.82 -5.73 -9.14
C LEU A 54 22.25 -4.69 -10.10
N PHE A 55 21.86 -3.51 -9.60
CA PHE A 55 21.37 -2.41 -10.44
C PHE A 55 22.45 -1.91 -11.39
N GLU A 56 23.70 -1.78 -10.92
CA GLU A 56 24.84 -1.43 -11.78
C GLU A 56 25.08 -2.45 -12.90
N LYS A 57 24.86 -3.72 -12.61
CA LYS A 57 25.02 -4.81 -13.58
C LYS A 57 23.82 -4.91 -14.54
N PHE A 58 22.59 -4.84 -14.02
CA PHE A 58 21.36 -5.05 -14.80
C PHE A 58 20.87 -3.76 -15.44
N LYS A 59 21.18 -2.59 -14.89
CA LYS A 59 20.79 -1.24 -15.33
C LYS A 59 19.28 -1.12 -15.57
N PRO A 60 18.44 -1.33 -14.54
CA PRO A 60 16.99 -1.32 -14.72
C PRO A 60 16.49 0.08 -15.11
N ASP A 61 15.67 0.15 -16.16
CA ASP A 61 14.91 1.36 -16.54
C ASP A 61 13.74 1.63 -15.60
N LEU A 62 13.36 0.64 -14.78
CA LEU A 62 12.22 0.71 -13.87
C LEU A 62 12.43 -0.24 -12.69
N ILE A 63 12.30 0.29 -11.47
CA ILE A 63 12.35 -0.47 -10.22
C ILE A 63 11.00 -0.37 -9.54
N ILE A 64 10.35 -1.51 -9.26
CA ILE A 64 9.02 -1.55 -8.65
C ILE A 64 9.11 -2.22 -7.27
N PRO A 65 9.03 -1.46 -6.17
CA PRO A 65 9.00 -2.01 -4.83
C PRO A 65 7.59 -2.49 -4.46
N GLN A 66 7.51 -3.64 -3.79
CA GLN A 66 6.27 -4.19 -3.24
C GLN A 66 5.84 -3.50 -1.95
N ALA A 67 6.77 -2.98 -1.17
CA ALA A 67 6.54 -2.39 0.14
C ALA A 67 7.50 -1.24 0.39
N VAL A 68 7.14 -0.33 1.30
CA VAL A 68 7.96 0.82 1.68
C VAL A 68 9.17 0.47 2.55
N ALA A 69 9.25 -0.77 3.06
CA ALA A 69 10.34 -1.24 3.93
C ALA A 69 11.74 -1.15 3.30
N TRP A 70 11.85 -0.95 1.99
CA TRP A 70 13.14 -0.68 1.36
C TRP A 70 13.78 0.62 1.88
N ALA A 71 12.98 1.60 2.30
CA ALA A 71 13.45 2.88 2.82
C ALA A 71 14.13 2.76 4.20
N GLU A 72 13.87 1.67 4.92
CA GLU A 72 14.50 1.38 6.22
C GLU A 72 15.86 0.65 6.06
N GLN A 73 16.22 0.30 4.83
CA GLN A 73 17.45 -0.44 4.56
C GLN A 73 18.69 0.48 4.54
N PRO A 74 19.86 -0.01 4.97
CA PRO A 74 21.08 0.79 5.00
C PRO A 74 21.49 1.40 3.65
N TRP A 75 21.11 0.77 2.54
CA TRP A 75 21.42 1.20 1.18
C TRP A 75 20.37 2.18 0.58
N ALA A 76 19.29 2.47 1.30
CA ALA A 76 18.18 3.28 0.77
C ALA A 76 18.61 4.70 0.38
N ALA A 77 19.46 5.33 1.20
CA ALA A 77 19.96 6.68 0.91
C ALA A 77 20.80 6.71 -0.37
N ASP A 78 21.64 5.70 -0.58
CA ASP A 78 22.49 5.59 -1.77
C ASP A 78 21.64 5.35 -3.02
N LEU A 79 20.56 4.53 -2.91
CA LEU A 79 19.63 4.30 -4.00
C LEU A 79 19.01 5.62 -4.48
N VAL A 80 18.54 6.43 -3.55
CA VAL A 80 17.91 7.73 -3.86
C VAL A 80 18.94 8.71 -4.42
N GLN A 81 20.12 8.80 -3.80
CA GLN A 81 21.21 9.70 -4.22
C GLN A 81 21.71 9.38 -5.65
N GLN A 82 21.78 8.10 -6.01
CA GLN A 82 22.18 7.65 -7.35
C GLN A 82 21.09 7.88 -8.41
N GLY A 83 19.88 8.27 -8.02
CA GLY A 83 18.80 8.60 -8.93
C GLY A 83 18.22 7.41 -9.71
N TRP A 84 18.23 6.21 -9.12
CA TRP A 84 17.62 5.05 -9.75
C TRP A 84 16.12 5.23 -10.00
N PRO A 85 15.57 4.76 -11.11
CA PRO A 85 14.18 4.97 -11.54
C PRO A 85 13.22 4.10 -10.73
N ILE A 86 12.96 4.47 -9.48
CA ILE A 86 12.06 3.75 -8.58
C ILE A 86 10.61 4.22 -8.73
N PHE A 87 9.69 3.29 -8.93
CA PHE A 87 8.25 3.55 -9.01
C PHE A 87 7.63 3.66 -7.60
N CYS A 88 8.07 4.65 -6.89
CA CYS A 88 7.69 4.99 -5.53
C CYS A 88 8.19 6.41 -5.23
N PRO A 89 7.45 7.26 -4.52
CA PRO A 89 8.00 8.52 -4.05
C PRO A 89 9.16 8.26 -3.09
N VAL A 90 10.01 9.24 -2.91
CA VAL A 90 11.22 9.15 -2.08
C VAL A 90 11.26 10.30 -1.05
N ASN A 91 12.16 10.20 -0.07
CA ASN A 91 12.38 11.22 0.96
C ASN A 91 11.09 11.56 1.73
N ASP A 92 10.83 12.83 1.98
CA ASP A 92 9.68 13.30 2.76
C ASP A 92 8.33 12.86 2.17
N ALA A 93 8.26 12.63 0.88
CA ALA A 93 7.03 12.17 0.23
C ALA A 93 6.58 10.76 0.69
N MET A 94 7.50 9.95 1.24
CA MET A 94 7.16 8.63 1.77
C MET A 94 6.40 8.69 3.10
N ARG A 95 6.47 9.80 3.83
CA ARG A 95 5.92 9.91 5.19
C ARG A 95 4.40 9.77 5.21
N ILE A 96 3.73 10.03 4.10
CA ILE A 96 2.26 9.87 3.96
C ILE A 96 1.80 8.41 4.15
N GLU A 97 2.63 7.39 3.88
CA GLU A 97 2.34 5.99 4.21
C GLU A 97 3.05 5.55 5.50
N ILE A 98 4.30 5.95 5.71
CA ILE A 98 5.13 5.44 6.80
C ILE A 98 4.58 5.88 8.16
N SER A 99 4.23 7.17 8.33
CA SER A 99 3.77 7.73 9.60
C SER A 99 2.28 8.03 9.57
N ARG A 100 1.50 7.28 10.34
CA ARG A 100 0.03 7.48 10.43
C ARG A 100 -0.34 8.83 11.02
N GLN A 101 0.43 9.29 12.01
CA GLN A 101 0.23 10.60 12.61
C GLN A 101 0.48 11.71 11.59
N GLU A 102 1.65 11.72 10.95
CA GLU A 102 1.99 12.76 9.97
C GLU A 102 1.05 12.76 8.78
N SER A 103 0.64 11.59 8.31
CA SER A 103 -0.38 11.45 7.26
C SER A 103 -1.70 12.13 7.66
N SER A 104 -2.17 11.85 8.88
CA SER A 104 -3.42 12.44 9.39
C SER A 104 -3.32 13.94 9.62
N GLU A 105 -2.18 14.43 10.12
CA GLU A 105 -1.90 15.86 10.31
C GLU A 105 -1.80 16.59 8.96
N LEU A 106 -1.14 15.98 7.97
CA LEU A 106 -1.09 16.48 6.60
C LEU A 106 -2.50 16.63 6.02
N CYS A 107 -3.34 15.60 6.16
CA CYS A 107 -4.73 15.66 5.73
C CYS A 107 -5.47 16.85 6.37
N ARG A 108 -5.34 17.05 7.69
CA ARG A 108 -5.97 18.18 8.40
C ARG A 108 -5.47 19.53 7.88
N GLN A 109 -4.17 19.65 7.61
CA GLN A 109 -3.57 20.87 7.06
C GLN A 109 -4.19 21.25 5.70
N TYR A 110 -4.54 20.26 4.89
CA TYR A 110 -5.14 20.47 3.57
C TYR A 110 -6.67 20.32 3.54
N GLY A 111 -7.32 20.29 4.71
CA GLY A 111 -8.79 20.24 4.84
C GLY A 111 -9.41 18.92 4.43
N ILE A 112 -8.64 17.84 4.39
CA ILE A 112 -9.11 16.50 4.06
C ILE A 112 -9.73 15.87 5.32
N PRO A 113 -10.97 15.36 5.25
CA PRO A 113 -11.58 14.67 6.37
C PRO A 113 -10.81 13.39 6.75
N VAL A 114 -10.50 13.27 8.03
CA VAL A 114 -9.90 12.07 8.63
C VAL A 114 -10.66 11.70 9.90
N PRO A 115 -10.65 10.42 10.30
CA PRO A 115 -11.16 10.02 11.61
C PRO A 115 -10.47 10.78 12.75
N THR A 116 -11.13 10.91 13.89
CA THR A 116 -10.45 11.32 15.12
C THR A 116 -9.36 10.32 15.44
N PHE A 117 -8.18 10.80 15.84
CA PHE A 117 -7.07 9.92 16.18
C PHE A 117 -6.29 10.43 17.40
N HIS A 118 -5.65 9.47 18.08
CA HIS A 118 -4.75 9.71 19.19
C HIS A 118 -3.53 8.82 19.08
N HIS A 119 -2.36 9.38 19.35
CA HIS A 119 -1.12 8.62 19.51
C HIS A 119 -0.82 8.54 21.00
N VAL A 120 -0.73 7.34 21.55
CA VAL A 120 -0.50 7.08 22.97
C VAL A 120 0.73 6.20 23.17
N GLN A 121 1.50 6.48 24.21
CA GLN A 121 2.76 5.80 24.47
C GLN A 121 2.58 4.59 25.42
N ASN A 122 1.47 4.54 26.14
CA ASN A 122 1.25 3.53 27.16
C ASN A 122 -0.23 3.35 27.46
N ARG A 123 -0.52 2.28 28.25
CA ARG A 123 -1.88 1.91 28.64
C ARG A 123 -2.62 2.97 29.44
N LEU A 124 -1.92 3.73 30.29
CA LEU A 124 -2.57 4.76 31.11
C LEU A 124 -3.10 5.89 30.23
N GLU A 125 -2.33 6.30 29.22
CA GLU A 125 -2.78 7.30 28.24
C GLU A 125 -3.97 6.76 27.44
N ALA A 126 -3.92 5.50 26.96
CA ALA A 126 -5.03 4.89 26.24
C ALA A 126 -6.31 4.84 27.07
N ARG A 127 -6.21 4.46 28.37
CA ARG A 127 -7.36 4.49 29.29
C ARG A 127 -7.91 5.89 29.48
N LYS A 128 -7.03 6.90 29.56
CA LYS A 128 -7.47 8.29 29.69
C LYS A 128 -8.24 8.74 28.46
N ILE A 129 -7.76 8.41 27.24
CA ILE A 129 -8.51 8.68 26.00
C ILE A 129 -9.89 8.03 26.05
N MET A 130 -9.99 6.76 26.48
CA MET A 130 -11.27 6.06 26.59
C MET A 130 -12.21 6.64 27.65
N GLN A 131 -11.69 7.34 28.66
CA GLN A 131 -12.50 8.07 29.64
C GLN A 131 -13.00 9.42 29.08
N ASP A 132 -12.12 10.14 28.40
CA ASP A 132 -12.40 11.49 27.88
C ASP A 132 -13.23 11.44 26.59
N ASP A 133 -13.04 10.41 25.76
CA ASP A 133 -13.69 10.22 24.46
C ASP A 133 -14.07 8.74 24.23
N PRO A 134 -15.15 8.25 24.85
CA PRO A 134 -15.56 6.85 24.85
C PRO A 134 -16.24 6.46 23.52
N ARG A 135 -15.45 6.15 22.51
CA ARG A 135 -15.91 5.65 21.21
C ARG A 135 -15.17 4.37 20.80
N PRO A 136 -15.65 3.61 19.82
CA PRO A 136 -14.89 2.50 19.25
C PRO A 136 -13.69 3.01 18.43
N TYR A 137 -12.54 2.34 18.56
CA TYR A 137 -11.32 2.67 17.84
C TYR A 137 -10.77 1.47 17.06
N VAL A 138 -10.10 1.76 15.96
CA VAL A 138 -9.17 0.83 15.31
C VAL A 138 -7.79 1.08 15.92
N LEU A 139 -7.19 0.02 16.46
CA LEU A 139 -5.87 0.05 17.05
C LEU A 139 -4.84 -0.29 15.97
N LYS A 140 -3.84 0.55 15.79
CA LYS A 140 -2.79 0.38 14.78
C LYS A 140 -1.43 0.68 15.39
N ASN A 141 -0.36 0.13 14.80
CA ASN A 141 0.97 0.65 15.08
C ASN A 141 1.10 2.08 14.53
N PRO A 142 1.85 2.96 15.19
CA PRO A 142 2.08 4.33 14.73
C PRO A 142 2.79 4.39 13.37
N ILE A 143 3.70 3.46 13.15
CA ILE A 143 4.48 3.32 11.92
C ILE A 143 3.94 2.16 11.08
N CYS A 144 3.82 2.37 9.78
CA CYS A 144 3.44 1.33 8.82
C CYS A 144 4.68 0.55 8.39
N SER A 145 4.99 -0.52 9.12
CA SER A 145 6.10 -1.41 8.82
C SER A 145 5.62 -2.86 8.74
N PRO A 146 6.13 -3.69 7.81
CA PRO A 146 5.82 -5.12 7.76
C PRO A 146 6.37 -5.89 8.97
N PHE A 147 7.22 -5.28 9.77
CA PHE A 147 7.78 -5.85 11.00
C PHE A 147 6.99 -5.46 12.25
N SER A 148 6.01 -4.57 12.11
CA SER A 148 5.17 -4.15 13.22
C SER A 148 4.34 -5.31 13.77
N PRO A 149 4.26 -5.48 15.11
CA PRO A 149 3.55 -6.59 15.74
C PRO A 149 2.03 -6.53 15.55
N ILE A 150 1.49 -5.34 15.29
CA ILE A 150 0.06 -5.13 15.09
C ILE A 150 -0.12 -4.43 13.74
N HIS A 151 -0.93 -5.01 12.83
CA HIS A 151 -1.30 -4.28 11.62
C HIS A 151 -2.52 -3.38 11.87
N ALA A 152 -3.63 -3.98 12.26
CA ALA A 152 -4.83 -3.27 12.69
C ALA A 152 -5.73 -4.23 13.50
N ILE A 153 -6.29 -3.73 14.59
CA ILE A 153 -7.33 -4.41 15.36
C ILE A 153 -8.58 -3.53 15.30
N ILE A 154 -9.61 -4.02 14.63
CA ILE A 154 -10.88 -3.29 14.53
C ILE A 154 -11.71 -3.60 15.77
N CYS A 155 -12.04 -2.56 16.52
CA CYS A 155 -12.98 -2.64 17.63
C CYS A 155 -14.28 -1.94 17.20
N GLU A 156 -15.36 -2.69 17.11
CA GLU A 156 -16.67 -2.18 16.68
C GLU A 156 -17.49 -1.62 17.83
N SER A 157 -16.97 -1.77 19.08
CA SER A 157 -17.59 -1.24 20.29
C SER A 157 -16.56 -0.64 21.25
N VAL A 158 -17.05 0.20 22.17
CA VAL A 158 -16.24 0.72 23.30
C VAL A 158 -15.68 -0.40 24.15
N ALA A 159 -16.49 -1.44 24.41
CA ALA A 159 -16.08 -2.59 25.21
C ALA A 159 -14.94 -3.38 24.55
N ASP A 160 -14.99 -3.56 23.23
CA ASP A 160 -13.90 -4.20 22.49
C ASP A 160 -12.62 -3.37 22.56
N THR A 161 -12.73 -2.04 22.39
CA THR A 161 -11.57 -1.14 22.51
C THR A 161 -10.94 -1.26 23.89
N LEU A 162 -11.74 -1.18 24.96
CA LEU A 162 -11.28 -1.34 26.33
C LEU A 162 -10.61 -2.70 26.56
N GLY A 163 -11.18 -3.77 26.01
CA GLY A 163 -10.59 -5.11 26.12
C GLY A 163 -9.23 -5.22 25.44
N TRP A 164 -9.05 -4.59 24.28
CA TRP A 164 -7.83 -4.68 23.51
C TRP A 164 -6.72 -3.76 24.01
N ILE A 165 -6.99 -2.54 24.47
CA ILE A 165 -5.96 -1.65 25.04
C ILE A 165 -5.27 -2.25 26.28
N GLU A 166 -5.91 -3.23 26.95
CA GLU A 166 -5.31 -3.95 28.08
C GLU A 166 -4.32 -5.05 27.66
N ARG A 167 -4.34 -5.47 26.37
CA ARG A 167 -3.65 -6.67 25.89
C ARG A 167 -2.57 -6.37 24.86
N VAL A 168 -2.66 -5.24 24.14
CA VAL A 168 -1.69 -4.87 23.11
C VAL A 168 -0.35 -4.48 23.72
N ASP A 169 0.71 -4.70 22.94
CA ASP A 169 2.04 -4.22 23.25
C ASP A 169 2.17 -2.72 22.91
N TYR A 170 2.80 -1.97 23.78
CA TYR A 170 3.05 -0.54 23.64
C TYR A 170 4.51 -0.20 23.38
N ALA A 171 5.36 -1.16 23.01
CA ALA A 171 6.80 -0.92 22.79
C ALA A 171 7.06 0.18 21.76
N GLU A 172 6.21 0.29 20.74
CA GLU A 172 6.26 1.33 19.71
C GLU A 172 5.20 2.44 19.90
N GLY A 173 4.48 2.43 21.03
CA GLY A 173 3.26 3.20 21.21
C GLY A 173 2.05 2.57 20.50
N LEU A 174 0.92 3.28 20.49
CA LEU A 174 -0.32 2.85 19.84
C LEU A 174 -1.01 4.03 19.17
N PHE A 175 -1.47 3.82 17.94
CA PHE A 175 -2.30 4.76 17.20
C PHE A 175 -3.76 4.30 17.27
N LEU A 176 -4.58 5.08 17.98
CA LEU A 176 -6.02 4.91 18.10
C LEU A 176 -6.69 5.74 17.02
N GLN A 177 -7.39 5.11 16.08
CA GLN A 177 -8.16 5.77 15.04
C GLN A 177 -9.64 5.48 15.21
N GLU A 178 -10.49 6.51 15.26
CA GLU A 178 -11.94 6.33 15.38
C GLU A 178 -12.46 5.31 14.35
N TYR A 179 -13.27 4.37 14.80
CA TYR A 179 -13.96 3.44 13.93
C TYR A 179 -15.17 4.11 13.27
N LEU A 180 -15.13 4.27 11.97
CA LEU A 180 -16.17 4.98 11.22
C LEU A 180 -17.22 4.07 10.58
N GLY A 181 -17.03 2.75 10.62
CA GLY A 181 -17.92 1.76 9.98
C GLY A 181 -17.20 0.91 8.93
N LYS A 182 -18.00 0.31 8.03
CA LYS A 182 -17.55 -0.71 7.06
C LYS A 182 -17.66 -0.28 5.60
N GLU A 183 -18.18 0.91 5.31
CA GLU A 183 -18.32 1.41 3.94
C GLU A 183 -16.96 1.91 3.42
N GLU A 184 -16.07 0.96 3.12
CA GLU A 184 -14.69 1.22 2.69
C GLU A 184 -14.59 1.18 1.16
N ALA A 185 -13.85 2.13 0.60
CA ALA A 185 -13.40 2.11 -0.79
C ALA A 185 -11.98 2.72 -0.89
N GLY A 186 -11.27 2.34 -1.94
CA GLY A 186 -10.00 2.94 -2.29
C GLY A 186 -10.02 3.55 -3.68
N HIS A 187 -9.16 4.52 -3.93
CA HIS A 187 -8.93 5.08 -5.25
C HIS A 187 -7.45 5.18 -5.57
N PHE A 188 -7.08 4.73 -6.74
CA PHE A 188 -5.70 4.66 -7.20
C PHE A 188 -5.42 5.75 -8.23
N VAL A 189 -4.33 6.48 -8.04
CA VAL A 189 -3.83 7.47 -8.99
C VAL A 189 -2.35 7.26 -9.28
N PHE A 190 -1.89 7.76 -10.43
CA PHE A 190 -0.47 8.02 -10.66
C PHE A 190 -0.22 9.53 -10.58
N ILE A 191 0.93 9.89 -9.99
CA ILE A 191 1.38 11.27 -9.85
C ILE A 191 2.72 11.39 -10.57
N SER A 192 2.82 12.35 -11.47
CA SER A 192 4.00 12.58 -12.29
C SER A 192 4.09 14.06 -12.67
N GLY A 193 5.20 14.73 -12.33
CA GLY A 193 5.40 16.15 -12.65
C GLY A 193 4.32 17.08 -12.06
N GLY A 194 3.74 16.71 -10.89
CA GLY A 194 2.64 17.44 -10.26
C GLY A 194 1.24 17.17 -10.83
N GLU A 195 1.14 16.39 -11.91
CA GLU A 195 -0.14 15.98 -12.47
C GLU A 195 -0.66 14.69 -11.81
N ILE A 196 -1.97 14.65 -11.52
CA ILE A 196 -2.67 13.54 -10.88
C ILE A 196 -3.54 12.86 -11.93
N SER A 197 -3.25 11.60 -12.23
CA SER A 197 -4.02 10.79 -13.17
C SER A 197 -4.84 9.75 -12.41
N SER A 198 -6.16 9.92 -12.34
CA SER A 198 -7.08 8.93 -11.76
C SER A 198 -7.11 7.65 -12.58
N LEU A 199 -7.19 6.51 -11.92
CA LEU A 199 -7.08 5.20 -12.57
C LEU A 199 -8.27 4.30 -12.27
N VAL A 200 -8.36 3.84 -11.05
CA VAL A 200 -9.33 2.82 -10.64
C VAL A 200 -9.85 3.11 -9.24
N THR A 201 -11.12 2.77 -9.02
CA THR A 201 -11.68 2.63 -7.67
C THR A 201 -11.73 1.15 -7.30
N ASN A 202 -11.44 0.83 -6.04
CA ASN A 202 -11.37 -0.54 -5.56
C ASN A 202 -12.04 -0.73 -4.20
N GLN A 203 -12.44 -1.98 -3.95
CA GLN A 203 -12.81 -2.48 -2.63
C GLN A 203 -11.91 -3.65 -2.28
N GLU A 204 -11.49 -3.71 -1.02
CA GLU A 204 -10.60 -4.76 -0.51
C GLU A 204 -11.30 -5.55 0.60
N PHE A 205 -11.13 -6.87 0.52
CA PHE A 205 -11.66 -7.81 1.52
C PHE A 205 -10.48 -8.37 2.32
N LYS A 206 -10.37 -7.92 3.55
CA LYS A 206 -9.18 -8.16 4.40
C LYS A 206 -9.43 -9.22 5.48
N ARG A 207 -10.67 -9.67 5.69
CA ARG A 207 -10.99 -10.65 6.72
C ARG A 207 -10.85 -12.09 6.20
N ALA A 208 -10.39 -12.98 7.08
CA ALA A 208 -9.98 -14.33 6.72
C ALA A 208 -11.13 -15.25 6.29
N PHE A 209 -12.36 -14.97 6.68
CA PHE A 209 -13.50 -15.87 6.44
C PHE A 209 -14.63 -15.18 5.67
N THR A 210 -15.43 -16.01 5.00
CA THR A 210 -16.62 -15.59 4.25
C THR A 210 -17.57 -14.76 5.14
N GLY A 211 -18.24 -13.78 4.53
CA GLY A 211 -19.16 -12.88 5.24
C GLY A 211 -18.47 -11.78 6.03
N ASP A 212 -17.26 -11.42 5.64
CA ASP A 212 -16.43 -10.40 6.30
C ASP A 212 -16.20 -10.72 7.79
N MET A 213 -15.90 -11.99 8.06
CA MET A 213 -15.68 -12.51 9.42
C MET A 213 -14.23 -12.91 9.65
N GLY A 214 -13.90 -13.07 10.92
CA GLY A 214 -12.58 -13.49 11.37
C GLY A 214 -11.58 -12.35 11.42
N PRO A 215 -10.32 -12.70 11.70
CA PRO A 215 -9.26 -11.73 11.85
C PRO A 215 -8.85 -11.10 10.51
N LEU A 216 -8.26 -9.89 10.60
CA LEU A 216 -7.71 -9.20 9.44
C LEU A 216 -6.41 -9.85 8.97
N ALA A 217 -6.27 -10.01 7.67
CA ALA A 217 -4.99 -10.29 7.04
C ALA A 217 -4.21 -8.99 6.82
N GLY A 218 -2.89 -9.06 6.91
CA GLY A 218 -2.02 -7.91 6.65
C GLY A 218 -2.03 -7.45 5.20
N ALA A 219 -2.41 -8.33 4.26
CA ALA A 219 -2.70 -8.01 2.88
C ALA A 219 -4.13 -8.43 2.53
N PRO A 220 -4.81 -7.73 1.61
CA PRO A 220 -6.16 -8.12 1.18
C PRO A 220 -6.20 -9.55 0.64
N LEU A 221 -7.26 -10.28 0.99
CA LEU A 221 -7.51 -11.65 0.51
C LEU A 221 -8.31 -11.66 -0.80
N ALA A 222 -9.07 -10.60 -1.04
CA ALA A 222 -9.75 -10.37 -2.30
C ALA A 222 -9.82 -8.87 -2.60
N GLY A 223 -10.03 -8.53 -3.86
CA GLY A 223 -10.26 -7.17 -4.32
C GLY A 223 -11.22 -7.12 -5.49
N LEU A 224 -12.05 -6.11 -5.50
CA LEU A 224 -12.84 -5.68 -6.66
C LEU A 224 -12.24 -4.38 -7.17
N VAL A 225 -12.07 -4.25 -8.48
CA VAL A 225 -11.48 -3.08 -9.13
C VAL A 225 -12.33 -2.66 -10.30
N GLU A 226 -12.57 -1.36 -10.40
CA GLU A 226 -13.31 -0.73 -11.48
C GLU A 226 -12.47 0.39 -12.10
N GLN A 227 -12.42 0.48 -13.44
CA GLN A 227 -11.88 1.66 -14.11
C GLN A 227 -12.65 2.91 -13.68
N ASP A 228 -11.93 3.93 -13.22
CA ASP A 228 -12.54 5.17 -12.76
C ASP A 228 -11.63 6.39 -13.05
N PRO A 229 -11.28 6.62 -14.33
CA PRO A 229 -10.43 7.75 -14.72
C PRO A 229 -11.10 9.12 -14.45
N ASP A 230 -12.42 9.15 -14.36
CA ASP A 230 -13.21 10.36 -14.14
C ASP A 230 -13.52 10.62 -12.66
N ASP A 231 -13.01 9.75 -11.74
CA ASP A 231 -13.25 9.86 -10.29
C ASP A 231 -14.76 10.00 -9.94
N LYS A 232 -15.58 9.11 -10.47
CA LYS A 232 -17.05 9.18 -10.34
C LYS A 232 -17.55 9.16 -8.89
N TYR A 233 -16.77 8.57 -8.00
CA TYR A 233 -17.07 8.50 -6.57
C TYR A 233 -16.53 9.69 -5.76
N GLY A 234 -15.72 10.55 -6.38
CA GLY A 234 -15.15 11.75 -5.76
C GLY A 234 -14.01 11.51 -4.81
N LEU A 235 -13.46 10.29 -4.74
CA LEU A 235 -12.38 9.94 -3.83
C LEU A 235 -11.08 10.70 -4.12
N ALA A 236 -10.69 10.80 -5.40
CA ALA A 236 -9.50 11.58 -5.77
C ALA A 236 -9.74 13.07 -5.54
N ARG A 237 -10.88 13.61 -5.99
CA ARG A 237 -11.22 15.03 -5.85
C ARG A 237 -11.23 15.47 -4.39
N GLU A 238 -11.80 14.66 -3.49
CA GLU A 238 -11.99 15.02 -2.09
C GLU A 238 -10.77 14.73 -1.23
N LEU A 239 -10.01 13.68 -1.54
CA LEU A 239 -8.97 13.16 -0.65
C LEU A 239 -7.53 13.21 -1.23
N ILE A 240 -7.37 13.40 -2.56
CA ILE A 240 -6.03 13.41 -3.18
C ILE A 240 -5.71 14.77 -3.79
N HIS A 241 -6.61 15.36 -4.58
CA HIS A 241 -6.37 16.65 -5.23
C HIS A 241 -6.02 17.80 -4.27
N PRO A 242 -6.57 17.89 -3.04
CA PRO A 242 -6.15 18.91 -2.08
C PRO A 242 -4.66 18.84 -1.73
N LEU A 243 -4.02 17.66 -1.87
CA LEU A 243 -2.59 17.47 -1.59
C LEU A 243 -1.68 17.91 -2.75
N LYS A 244 -2.21 18.37 -3.89
CA LYS A 244 -1.40 18.75 -5.07
C LYS A 244 -0.25 19.72 -4.70
N PRO A 245 -0.42 20.77 -3.90
CA PRO A 245 0.69 21.66 -3.51
C PRO A 245 1.78 20.94 -2.71
N TRP A 246 1.41 19.92 -1.92
CA TRP A 246 2.37 19.11 -1.19
C TRP A 246 3.13 18.15 -2.12
N PHE A 247 2.46 17.56 -3.12
CA PHE A 247 3.11 16.73 -4.13
C PHE A 247 4.16 17.53 -4.91
N GLU A 248 3.81 18.75 -5.33
CA GLU A 248 4.72 19.66 -6.02
C GLU A 248 5.93 20.03 -5.14
N LYS A 249 5.68 20.37 -3.87
CA LYS A 249 6.74 20.73 -2.90
C LYS A 249 7.71 19.58 -2.63
N THR A 250 7.22 18.34 -2.56
CA THR A 250 8.03 17.16 -2.24
C THR A 250 8.61 16.47 -3.46
N GLY A 251 8.24 16.90 -4.68
CA GLY A 251 8.61 16.23 -5.91
C GLY A 251 8.02 14.82 -6.01
N TYR A 252 6.79 14.62 -5.47
CA TYR A 252 6.15 13.32 -5.45
C TYR A 252 6.01 12.76 -6.88
N THR A 253 6.52 11.55 -7.08
CA THR A 253 6.40 10.81 -8.33
C THR A 253 6.13 9.34 -8.02
N GLY A 254 5.11 8.76 -8.65
CA GLY A 254 4.76 7.35 -8.46
C GLY A 254 3.28 7.11 -8.19
N PRO A 255 2.95 5.92 -7.68
CA PRO A 255 1.58 5.55 -7.36
C PRO A 255 1.13 6.17 -6.03
N LEU A 256 -0.16 6.43 -5.92
CA LEU A 256 -0.83 6.74 -4.67
C LEU A 256 -2.20 6.09 -4.65
N GLN A 257 -2.50 5.38 -3.57
CA GLN A 257 -3.84 4.89 -3.27
C GLN A 257 -4.31 5.54 -1.97
N VAL A 258 -5.49 6.16 -2.00
CA VAL A 258 -6.20 6.49 -0.77
C VAL A 258 -7.15 5.34 -0.43
N THR A 259 -7.19 4.95 0.84
CA THR A 259 -8.27 4.13 1.39
C THR A 259 -9.11 4.99 2.30
N ALA A 260 -10.43 4.96 2.12
CA ALA A 260 -11.36 5.83 2.82
C ALA A 260 -12.60 5.08 3.30
N ILE A 261 -13.20 5.58 4.36
CA ILE A 261 -14.51 5.13 4.85
C ILE A 261 -15.53 6.25 4.68
N ARG A 262 -16.70 5.90 4.18
CA ARG A 262 -17.81 6.83 4.02
C ARG A 262 -18.68 6.84 5.27
N LYS A 263 -18.80 8.01 5.90
CA LYS A 263 -19.67 8.21 7.07
C LYS A 263 -20.55 9.43 6.83
N ASN A 264 -21.86 9.28 6.94
CA ASN A 264 -22.83 10.35 6.72
C ASN A 264 -22.67 11.07 5.36
N GLY A 265 -22.34 10.31 4.32
CA GLY A 265 -22.15 10.84 2.96
C GLY A 265 -20.78 11.47 2.69
N VAL A 266 -19.90 11.57 3.67
CA VAL A 266 -18.57 12.18 3.56
C VAL A 266 -17.49 11.10 3.59
N TRP A 267 -16.54 11.15 2.66
CA TRP A 267 -15.36 10.30 2.67
C TRP A 267 -14.34 10.79 3.69
N HIS A 268 -13.79 9.87 4.49
CA HIS A 268 -12.71 10.14 5.44
C HIS A 268 -11.51 9.28 5.07
N ALA A 269 -10.39 9.89 4.79
CA ALA A 269 -9.15 9.16 4.52
C ALA A 269 -8.68 8.41 5.77
N ILE A 270 -8.45 7.10 5.65
CA ILE A 270 -7.97 6.26 6.76
C ILE A 270 -6.54 5.81 6.60
N GLU A 271 -6.04 5.77 5.36
CA GLU A 271 -4.63 5.51 5.03
C GLU A 271 -4.33 5.89 3.58
N TYR A 272 -3.05 6.16 3.32
CA TYR A 272 -2.50 6.26 1.98
C TYR A 272 -1.45 5.18 1.78
N ASN A 273 -1.40 4.62 0.56
CA ASN A 273 -0.38 3.68 0.14
C ASN A 273 0.35 4.25 -1.07
N ILE A 274 1.66 4.37 -0.99
CA ILE A 274 2.53 4.98 -2.02
C ILE A 274 3.18 3.93 -2.93
N ARG A 275 2.63 2.76 -2.94
CA ARG A 275 3.11 1.57 -3.67
C ARG A 275 1.96 0.87 -4.35
N LEU A 276 2.30 0.00 -5.26
CA LEU A 276 1.31 -0.86 -5.92
C LEU A 276 0.72 -1.87 -4.93
N GLY A 277 -0.61 -1.95 -4.85
CA GLY A 277 -1.33 -2.87 -3.96
C GLY A 277 -1.33 -4.32 -4.47
N VAL A 278 -1.32 -5.29 -3.58
CA VAL A 278 -1.21 -6.72 -3.93
C VAL A 278 -2.38 -7.20 -4.79
N THR A 279 -3.61 -6.83 -4.44
CA THR A 279 -4.82 -7.26 -5.15
C THR A 279 -5.16 -6.38 -6.35
N THR A 280 -4.88 -5.07 -6.25
CA THR A 280 -5.27 -4.09 -7.26
C THR A 280 -4.32 -4.05 -8.45
N THR A 281 -3.00 -4.22 -8.22
CA THR A 281 -1.97 -4.01 -9.25
C THR A 281 -2.15 -4.88 -10.48
N ALA A 282 -2.31 -6.18 -10.29
CA ALA A 282 -2.43 -7.11 -11.42
C ALA A 282 -3.66 -6.80 -12.28
N LEU A 283 -4.76 -6.36 -11.66
CA LEU A 283 -5.97 -5.95 -12.37
C LEU A 283 -5.75 -4.62 -13.10
N LEU A 284 -5.23 -3.60 -12.41
CA LEU A 284 -4.93 -2.29 -12.99
C LEU A 284 -4.02 -2.41 -14.20
N LEU A 285 -2.87 -3.10 -14.07
CA LEU A 285 -1.91 -3.25 -15.16
C LEU A 285 -2.52 -4.03 -16.35
N ARG A 286 -3.39 -5.02 -16.09
CA ARG A 286 -4.11 -5.75 -17.16
C ARG A 286 -5.26 -4.96 -17.79
N MET A 287 -5.74 -3.91 -17.15
CA MET A 287 -6.72 -2.97 -17.71
C MET A 287 -6.05 -1.95 -18.64
N LEU A 288 -4.79 -1.62 -18.40
CA LEU A 288 -4.00 -0.74 -19.27
C LEU A 288 -3.59 -1.47 -20.56
N LYS A 289 -3.58 -0.75 -21.68
CA LYS A 289 -3.15 -1.28 -22.99
C LYS A 289 -1.63 -1.38 -23.10
N ASN A 290 -0.93 -0.42 -22.48
CA ASN A 290 0.53 -0.24 -22.52
C ASN A 290 1.08 -0.02 -21.09
N PRO A 291 0.97 -1.00 -20.18
CA PRO A 291 1.34 -0.82 -18.77
C PRO A 291 2.82 -0.45 -18.59
N LEU A 292 3.74 -1.09 -19.34
CA LEU A 292 5.17 -0.79 -19.24
C LEU A 292 5.45 0.69 -19.58
N GLN A 293 4.97 1.16 -20.71
CA GLN A 293 5.19 2.55 -21.13
C GLN A 293 4.56 3.54 -20.16
N THR A 294 3.38 3.21 -19.61
CA THR A 294 2.72 4.02 -18.60
C THR A 294 3.59 4.19 -17.35
N LEU A 295 4.11 3.08 -16.80
CA LEU A 295 4.98 3.13 -15.62
C LEU A 295 6.30 3.87 -15.89
N LEU A 296 6.91 3.67 -17.08
CA LEU A 296 8.13 4.37 -17.47
C LEU A 296 7.91 5.89 -17.58
N ASN A 297 6.79 6.31 -18.15
CA ASN A 297 6.46 7.74 -18.25
C ASN A 297 6.32 8.37 -16.88
N VAL A 298 5.65 7.68 -15.93
CA VAL A 298 5.49 8.18 -14.55
C VAL A 298 6.86 8.43 -13.90
N VAL A 299 7.77 7.43 -13.89
CA VAL A 299 9.09 7.61 -13.24
C VAL A 299 9.99 8.63 -13.94
N ARG A 300 9.74 8.92 -15.22
CA ARG A 300 10.47 9.92 -16.01
C ARG A 300 9.85 11.32 -15.94
N ASN A 301 8.81 11.50 -15.11
CA ASN A 301 8.03 12.76 -15.02
C ASN A 301 7.51 13.22 -16.39
N GLN A 302 7.09 12.29 -17.23
CA GLN A 302 6.50 12.56 -18.53
C GLN A 302 4.98 12.47 -18.45
N THR A 303 4.29 13.29 -19.23
CA THR A 303 2.84 13.22 -19.37
C THR A 303 2.43 11.83 -19.85
N THR A 304 1.50 11.22 -19.14
CA THR A 304 1.04 9.86 -19.44
C THR A 304 -0.39 9.92 -19.96
N ALA A 305 -0.56 9.69 -21.24
CA ALA A 305 -1.89 9.38 -21.78
C ALA A 305 -2.24 7.95 -21.41
N LEU A 306 -3.23 7.79 -20.54
CA LEU A 306 -3.72 6.47 -20.12
C LEU A 306 -4.52 5.84 -21.26
N GLU A 307 -4.08 4.69 -21.73
CA GLU A 307 -4.80 3.91 -22.73
C GLU A 307 -5.39 2.67 -22.07
N TRP A 308 -6.70 2.54 -22.14
CA TRP A 308 -7.44 1.42 -21.55
C TRP A 308 -7.70 0.32 -22.58
N ARG A 309 -7.63 -0.93 -22.12
CA ARG A 309 -8.06 -2.07 -22.95
C ARG A 309 -9.59 -2.07 -23.05
N PRO A 310 -10.14 -2.19 -24.27
CA PRO A 310 -11.58 -2.31 -24.46
C PRO A 310 -12.16 -3.47 -23.64
N GLN A 311 -13.36 -3.28 -23.08
CA GLN A 311 -14.13 -4.31 -22.36
C GLN A 311 -13.51 -4.81 -21.05
N LYS A 312 -12.47 -4.16 -20.52
CA LYS A 312 -11.85 -4.49 -19.23
C LYS A 312 -12.17 -3.45 -18.16
N TYR A 313 -13.44 -3.21 -17.95
CA TYR A 313 -13.92 -2.16 -17.02
C TYR A 313 -13.87 -2.57 -15.57
N PHE A 314 -14.00 -3.88 -15.29
CA PHE A 314 -14.04 -4.44 -13.93
C PHE A 314 -13.13 -5.65 -13.84
N GLY A 315 -12.67 -5.92 -12.62
CA GLY A 315 -11.93 -7.12 -12.30
C GLY A 315 -12.09 -7.51 -10.84
N CYS A 316 -11.88 -8.79 -10.57
CA CYS A 316 -11.73 -9.28 -9.20
C CYS A 316 -10.45 -10.08 -9.08
N SER A 317 -9.84 -10.03 -7.91
CA SER A 317 -8.70 -10.85 -7.53
C SER A 317 -9.03 -11.62 -6.27
N LEU A 318 -8.50 -12.84 -6.19
CA LEU A 318 -8.58 -13.70 -5.01
C LEU A 318 -7.18 -14.18 -4.65
N THR A 319 -6.84 -14.12 -3.38
CA THR A 319 -5.61 -14.69 -2.86
C THR A 319 -5.85 -16.16 -2.49
N LEU A 320 -5.15 -17.04 -3.16
CA LEU A 320 -5.07 -18.44 -2.77
C LEU A 320 -3.90 -18.58 -1.79
N ALA A 321 -4.20 -18.97 -0.56
CA ALA A 321 -3.22 -19.08 0.50
C ALA A 321 -3.18 -20.50 1.08
N GLY A 322 -2.01 -20.86 1.62
CA GLY A 322 -1.86 -22.12 2.35
C GLY A 322 -2.66 -22.12 3.65
N TYR A 323 -2.89 -23.31 4.19
CA TYR A 323 -3.59 -23.50 5.44
C TYR A 323 -2.92 -22.71 6.59
N GLY A 324 -3.73 -22.04 7.37
CA GLY A 324 -3.29 -21.25 8.52
C GLY A 324 -2.92 -19.80 8.23
N TYR A 325 -2.80 -19.39 6.95
CA TYR A 325 -2.61 -17.98 6.61
C TYR A 325 -3.82 -17.13 7.11
N PRO A 326 -3.61 -15.94 7.68
CA PRO A 326 -2.34 -15.22 7.83
C PRO A 326 -1.62 -15.44 9.18
N TYR A 327 -2.15 -16.25 10.07
CA TYR A 327 -1.75 -16.26 11.48
C TYR A 327 -0.88 -17.44 11.91
N VAL A 328 -1.07 -18.59 11.27
CA VAL A 328 -0.30 -19.79 11.57
C VAL A 328 0.26 -20.35 10.28
N VAL A 329 1.58 -20.32 10.17
CA VAL A 329 2.31 -21.04 9.12
C VAL A 329 3.11 -22.13 9.81
N PRO A 330 2.47 -23.27 10.16
CA PRO A 330 3.13 -24.31 10.97
C PRO A 330 4.25 -25.03 10.21
N SER A 331 4.16 -25.12 8.94
CA SER A 331 5.21 -25.53 7.98
C SER A 331 4.63 -25.35 6.58
N VAL A 332 5.39 -24.77 5.68
CA VAL A 332 5.01 -24.76 4.26
C VAL A 332 5.12 -26.21 3.80
N PRO A 333 4.03 -26.85 3.33
CA PRO A 333 4.15 -28.16 2.70
C PRO A 333 5.18 -28.03 1.58
N LYS A 334 6.20 -28.87 1.56
CA LYS A 334 7.06 -28.98 0.39
C LYS A 334 6.18 -29.58 -0.71
N LEU A 335 5.84 -28.77 -1.69
CA LEU A 335 5.24 -29.23 -2.94
C LEU A 335 6.27 -30.02 -3.74
#